data_69aa012792a4f22da49639b353bb2b7d
#
_entry.id   69aa012792a4f22da49639b353bb2b7d
#
_cell.length_a   1.000
_cell.length_b   1.000
_cell.length_c   1.000
_cell.angle_alpha   90.00
_cell.angle_beta   90.00
_cell.angle_gamma   90.00
#
_symmetry.space_group_name_H-M   'P 1'
#
loop_
_entity.id
_entity.type
_entity.pdbx_description
1 polymer ?
#
loop_
_entity_poly.entity_id
_entity_poly.type
_entity_poly.pdbx_seq_one_letter_code
_entity_poly.pdbx_strand_id
1 'polypeptide(L)'
;SVVPSGPCGRLSWVMAQPFQVSIDVAHPGTTQEEWYDLRGDGSTQYYLKHWYPTDPSTEEVAQPKAAVVFVHGFADYCDRYTGVFRVFPDRGIQVSGFDQLGFGRTWHESPNRATTHGWTSWPDQFKDVSCMLRLTRARLDERWGKDTVPLYLMGHSMGGGITAAFFTRDPASPPEEEVKQLVSGAILMSPWLDIHFPIPTAVGIPVMRSVLRWFPTIKLPLGPPSKDLCRESAVVQDARVNPLSSCYVHVRCLYGPLSGGPQIVAEDYRRWPERLPLLICHGTGDKVTRWDCSKKLYDHLKGLGRSVQLVSFTGFYHEAIFEPGEDKVLFAQTLVDWVEKQVEARGQPLPPANERSVP
;
A
#
# COMPACT_ATOMS: atom_id res chain seq x y z
N SER A 1 10.38 45.75 14.46
CA SER A 1 11.85 45.72 14.49
C SER A 1 12.35 45.33 15.86
N VAL A 2 12.61 44.08 16.07
CA VAL A 2 13.71 43.50 16.84
C VAL A 2 13.74 42.02 16.49
N VAL A 3 14.79 41.58 15.82
CA VAL A 3 15.13 40.18 15.63
C VAL A 3 15.98 39.79 16.84
N PRO A 4 15.66 38.74 17.58
CA PRO A 4 16.61 38.16 18.51
C PRO A 4 17.40 37.06 17.78
N SER A 5 18.68 37.29 17.59
CA SER A 5 19.69 36.28 17.35
C SER A 5 19.94 35.51 18.65
N GLY A 6 19.53 34.24 18.67
CA GLY A 6 19.85 33.29 19.75
C GLY A 6 20.26 31.95 19.14
N PRO A 7 21.19 31.19 19.78
CA PRO A 7 21.82 30.03 19.21
C PRO A 7 20.80 28.91 18.98
N CYS A 8 20.96 28.20 17.87
CA CYS A 8 20.23 27.04 17.47
C CYS A 8 20.28 25.95 18.55
N GLY A 9 19.36 26.03 19.52
CA GLY A 9 19.10 24.96 20.46
C GLY A 9 18.53 23.78 19.69
N ARG A 10 19.15 22.60 19.82
CA ARG A 10 18.56 21.34 19.37
C ARG A 10 17.19 21.23 20.04
N LEU A 11 16.13 21.50 19.29
CA LEU A 11 14.80 21.04 19.66
C LEU A 11 14.89 19.52 19.69
N SER A 12 14.92 18.95 20.88
CA SER A 12 14.63 17.54 21.08
C SER A 12 13.17 17.37 20.68
N TRP A 13 12.96 16.87 19.47
CA TRP A 13 11.66 16.45 19.01
C TRP A 13 11.24 15.29 19.91
N VAL A 14 10.40 15.57 20.89
CA VAL A 14 9.61 14.51 21.52
C VAL A 14 8.72 14.00 20.40
N MET A 15 9.04 12.83 19.87
CA MET A 15 8.21 12.13 18.90
C MET A 15 6.82 12.01 19.54
N ALA A 16 5.85 12.76 19.03
CA ALA A 16 4.47 12.53 19.40
C ALA A 16 4.20 11.08 19.06
N GLN A 17 3.77 10.28 20.03
CA GLN A 17 3.35 8.90 19.77
C GLN A 17 2.35 8.95 18.62
N PRO A 18 2.55 8.19 17.54
CA PRO A 18 1.63 8.22 16.42
C PRO A 18 0.23 7.93 16.95
N PHE A 19 -0.73 8.76 16.56
CA PHE A 19 -2.12 8.56 16.92
C PHE A 19 -2.56 7.20 16.35
N GLN A 20 -2.84 6.26 17.25
CA GLN A 20 -3.21 4.90 16.86
C GLN A 20 -4.72 4.73 16.95
N VAL A 21 -5.37 4.72 15.80
CA VAL A 21 -6.70 4.11 15.68
C VAL A 21 -6.49 2.60 15.77
N SER A 22 -7.08 1.97 16.79
CA SER A 22 -6.96 0.53 16.99
C SER A 22 -8.28 -0.20 16.79
N ILE A 23 -8.17 -1.48 16.46
CA ILE A 23 -9.26 -2.46 16.50
C ILE A 23 -8.93 -3.43 17.64
N ASP A 24 -9.90 -3.66 18.54
CA ASP A 24 -9.75 -4.63 19.61
C ASP A 24 -9.86 -6.04 19.04
N VAL A 25 -8.90 -6.88 19.38
CA VAL A 25 -8.80 -8.27 18.95
C VAL A 25 -8.34 -9.15 20.11
N ALA A 26 -8.70 -10.43 20.07
CA ALA A 26 -8.37 -11.38 21.15
C ALA A 26 -6.87 -11.73 21.17
N HIS A 27 -6.27 -11.90 19.99
CA HIS A 27 -4.87 -12.32 19.83
C HIS A 27 -4.13 -11.37 18.86
N PRO A 28 -3.70 -10.18 19.30
CA PRO A 28 -3.12 -9.15 18.43
C PRO A 28 -1.80 -9.57 17.77
N GLY A 29 -1.23 -10.70 18.15
CA GLY A 29 0.09 -11.12 17.69
C GLY A 29 1.22 -10.25 18.25
N THR A 30 2.39 -10.35 17.62
CA THR A 30 3.58 -9.54 17.96
C THR A 30 4.03 -8.70 16.78
N THR A 31 4.74 -7.62 17.06
CA THR A 31 5.32 -6.75 16.02
C THR A 31 6.84 -6.74 16.13
N GLN A 32 7.49 -6.68 14.98
CA GLN A 32 8.94 -6.51 14.87
C GLN A 32 9.27 -5.37 13.92
N GLU A 33 10.23 -4.55 14.29
CA GLU A 33 10.73 -3.43 13.51
C GLU A 33 12.22 -3.64 13.21
N GLU A 34 12.63 -3.26 12.00
CA GLU A 34 14.03 -3.35 11.62
C GLU A 34 14.42 -2.30 10.58
N TRP A 35 15.73 -1.99 10.56
CA TRP A 35 16.36 -1.28 9.46
C TRP A 35 17.05 -2.29 8.55
N TYR A 36 16.74 -2.25 7.26
CA TYR A 36 17.21 -3.25 6.31
C TYR A 36 17.66 -2.61 4.99
N ASP A 37 18.81 -3.04 4.46
CA ASP A 37 19.22 -2.69 3.10
C ASP A 37 18.40 -3.49 2.09
N LEU A 38 17.19 -2.99 1.83
CA LEU A 38 16.18 -3.70 1.03
C LEU A 38 16.66 -3.97 -0.40
N ARG A 39 17.47 -3.07 -0.97
CA ARG A 39 17.99 -3.20 -2.33
C ARG A 39 19.31 -3.95 -2.41
N GLY A 40 19.98 -4.18 -1.28
CA GLY A 40 21.28 -4.84 -1.20
C GLY A 40 22.42 -4.06 -1.85
N ASP A 41 22.26 -2.74 -2.02
CA ASP A 41 23.24 -1.88 -2.70
C ASP A 41 23.94 -0.88 -1.76
N GLY A 42 23.65 -0.94 -0.46
CA GLY A 42 24.21 -0.09 0.57
C GLY A 42 23.71 1.38 0.52
N SER A 43 22.82 1.71 -0.39
CA SER A 43 22.41 3.10 -0.65
C SER A 43 21.43 3.64 0.38
N THR A 44 20.49 2.82 0.82
CA THR A 44 19.41 3.25 1.72
C THR A 44 19.03 2.14 2.68
N GLN A 45 18.96 2.47 3.96
CA GLN A 45 18.34 1.62 4.97
C GLN A 45 16.84 1.93 5.01
N TYR A 46 16.03 0.92 4.72
CA TYR A 46 14.57 1.01 4.76
C TYR A 46 14.06 0.64 6.15
N TYR A 47 13.06 1.35 6.64
CA TYR A 47 12.30 0.93 7.80
C TYR A 47 11.28 -0.12 7.40
N LEU A 48 11.35 -1.30 8.03
CA LEU A 48 10.45 -2.41 7.84
C LEU A 48 9.70 -2.66 9.14
N LYS A 49 8.42 -3.03 9.03
CA LYS A 49 7.60 -3.46 10.15
C LYS A 49 6.82 -4.72 9.79
N HIS A 50 6.81 -5.64 10.73
CA HIS A 50 6.16 -6.93 10.59
C HIS A 50 5.15 -7.14 11.72
N TRP A 51 4.00 -7.69 11.39
CA TRP A 51 2.96 -8.12 12.32
C TRP A 51 2.82 -9.64 12.17
N TYR A 52 3.19 -10.37 13.21
CA TYR A 52 3.23 -11.84 13.21
C TYR A 52 2.11 -12.41 14.05
N PRO A 53 1.42 -13.47 13.60
CA PRO A 53 0.58 -14.27 14.47
C PRO A 53 1.44 -14.97 15.54
N THR A 54 0.88 -15.13 16.74
CA THR A 54 1.52 -15.83 17.85
C THR A 54 0.65 -16.99 18.27
N ASP A 55 1.29 -18.03 18.80
CA ASP A 55 0.58 -19.12 19.50
C ASP A 55 0.07 -18.59 20.85
N PRO A 56 -1.24 -18.67 21.13
CA PRO A 56 -1.81 -18.13 22.37
C PRO A 56 -1.26 -18.78 23.64
N SER A 57 -0.69 -19.98 23.55
CA SER A 57 -0.17 -20.74 24.70
C SER A 57 1.30 -20.45 25.00
N THR A 58 2.11 -20.12 23.98
CA THR A 58 3.56 -19.91 24.11
C THR A 58 3.99 -18.48 23.86
N GLU A 59 3.12 -17.64 23.28
CA GLU A 59 3.40 -16.29 22.79
C GLU A 59 4.50 -16.23 21.70
N GLU A 60 4.96 -17.39 21.22
CA GLU A 60 5.93 -17.47 20.15
C GLU A 60 5.27 -17.23 18.79
N VAL A 61 6.06 -16.75 17.81
CA VAL A 61 5.58 -16.56 16.44
C VAL A 61 5.15 -17.88 15.83
N ALA A 62 3.86 -17.98 15.50
CA ALA A 62 3.24 -19.15 14.88
C ALA A 62 3.41 -19.13 13.34
N GLN A 63 3.29 -20.32 12.73
CA GLN A 63 3.25 -20.42 11.27
C GLN A 63 2.01 -19.69 10.74
N PRO A 64 2.17 -18.69 9.86
CA PRO A 64 1.02 -17.99 9.31
C PRO A 64 0.29 -18.84 8.27
N LYS A 65 -1.05 -18.72 8.22
CA LYS A 65 -1.87 -19.28 7.15
C LYS A 65 -1.63 -18.60 5.81
N ALA A 66 -1.26 -17.33 5.85
CA ALA A 66 -0.93 -16.49 4.71
C ALA A 66 0.00 -15.35 5.14
N ALA A 67 0.70 -14.74 4.20
CA ALA A 67 1.46 -13.53 4.41
C ALA A 67 1.03 -12.44 3.41
N VAL A 68 1.05 -11.18 3.85
CA VAL A 68 0.69 -10.01 3.06
C VAL A 68 1.87 -9.04 3.06
N VAL A 69 2.35 -8.63 1.89
CA VAL A 69 3.22 -7.46 1.74
C VAL A 69 2.34 -6.24 1.54
N PHE A 70 2.55 -5.22 2.38
CA PHE A 70 1.76 -3.99 2.36
C PHE A 70 2.55 -2.80 1.81
N VAL A 71 1.92 -2.05 0.90
CA VAL A 71 2.46 -0.83 0.27
C VAL A 71 1.57 0.35 0.68
N HIS A 72 2.11 1.28 1.47
CA HIS A 72 1.38 2.44 1.97
C HIS A 72 1.10 3.50 0.89
N GLY A 73 0.30 4.50 1.23
CA GLY A 73 -0.14 5.58 0.36
C GLY A 73 0.91 6.68 0.12
N PHE A 74 0.47 7.74 -0.55
CA PHE A 74 1.26 8.95 -0.75
C PHE A 74 1.42 9.71 0.57
N ALA A 75 2.64 10.17 0.87
CA ALA A 75 2.96 10.91 2.10
C ALA A 75 2.50 10.19 3.38
N ASP A 76 2.66 8.87 3.41
CA ASP A 76 2.20 7.96 4.45
C ASP A 76 3.36 7.08 4.93
N TYR A 77 3.11 6.19 5.90
CA TYR A 77 4.11 5.29 6.48
C TYR A 77 3.45 4.05 7.09
N CYS A 78 4.18 2.93 7.14
CA CYS A 78 3.59 1.64 7.52
C CYS A 78 3.21 1.56 9.01
N ASP A 79 3.96 2.20 9.91
CA ASP A 79 3.70 2.14 11.36
C ASP A 79 2.33 2.72 11.76
N ARG A 80 1.80 3.65 10.97
CA ARG A 80 0.46 4.23 11.15
C ARG A 80 -0.66 3.18 11.18
N TYR A 81 -0.44 2.05 10.51
CA TYR A 81 -1.42 0.96 10.39
C TYR A 81 -1.38 -0.02 11.57
N THR A 82 -0.46 0.15 12.52
CA THR A 82 -0.23 -0.82 13.61
C THR A 82 -1.51 -1.18 14.35
N GLY A 83 -2.33 -0.20 14.71
CA GLY A 83 -3.55 -0.44 15.48
C GLY A 83 -4.64 -1.19 14.69
N VAL A 84 -4.76 -0.97 13.39
CA VAL A 84 -5.78 -1.58 12.55
C VAL A 84 -5.33 -2.92 11.97
N PHE A 85 -4.02 -3.11 11.76
CA PHE A 85 -3.49 -4.37 11.23
C PHE A 85 -3.44 -5.50 12.25
N ARG A 86 -3.72 -5.24 13.53
CA ARG A 86 -3.81 -6.29 14.56
C ARG A 86 -4.85 -7.38 14.25
N VAL A 87 -5.83 -7.08 13.44
CA VAL A 87 -6.84 -8.04 12.97
C VAL A 87 -6.25 -9.17 12.11
N PHE A 88 -5.15 -8.94 11.41
CA PHE A 88 -4.50 -9.95 10.57
C PHE A 88 -3.80 -11.04 11.42
N PRO A 89 -2.89 -10.71 12.35
CA PRO A 89 -2.30 -11.71 13.25
C PRO A 89 -3.35 -12.46 14.07
N ASP A 90 -4.42 -11.81 14.54
CA ASP A 90 -5.54 -12.45 15.27
C ASP A 90 -6.18 -13.58 14.46
N ARG A 91 -6.17 -13.47 13.14
CA ARG A 91 -6.67 -14.48 12.20
C ARG A 91 -5.57 -15.38 11.61
N GLY A 92 -4.35 -15.32 12.15
CA GLY A 92 -3.22 -16.14 11.72
C GLY A 92 -2.59 -15.68 10.40
N ILE A 93 -2.70 -14.40 10.04
CA ILE A 93 -2.13 -13.82 8.82
C ILE A 93 -0.97 -12.89 9.20
N GLN A 94 0.21 -13.12 8.63
CA GLN A 94 1.35 -12.21 8.76
C GLN A 94 1.15 -10.99 7.84
N VAL A 95 1.50 -9.79 8.33
CA VAL A 95 1.67 -8.60 7.46
C VAL A 95 3.11 -8.15 7.53
N SER A 96 3.67 -7.74 6.40
CA SER A 96 5.01 -7.17 6.30
C SER A 96 4.93 -5.88 5.49
N GLY A 97 5.16 -4.75 6.16
CA GLY A 97 5.17 -3.42 5.56
C GLY A 97 6.57 -2.82 5.53
N PHE A 98 6.76 -1.81 4.70
CA PHE A 98 7.97 -1.02 4.63
C PHE A 98 7.63 0.43 4.30
N ASP A 99 8.43 1.36 4.78
CA ASP A 99 8.31 2.75 4.37
C ASP A 99 9.05 2.94 3.04
N GLN A 100 8.32 3.36 2.02
CA GLN A 100 8.83 3.50 0.66
C GLN A 100 9.95 4.54 0.57
N LEU A 101 10.83 4.41 -0.43
CA LEU A 101 11.89 5.38 -0.69
C LEU A 101 11.33 6.81 -0.73
N GLY A 102 11.89 7.69 0.08
CA GLY A 102 11.49 9.08 0.17
C GLY A 102 10.27 9.36 1.07
N PHE A 103 9.73 8.36 1.77
CA PHE A 103 8.60 8.50 2.68
C PHE A 103 8.87 7.90 4.06
N GLY A 104 8.01 8.24 5.02
CA GLY A 104 8.00 7.71 6.36
C GLY A 104 9.36 7.80 7.06
N ARG A 105 9.67 6.82 7.89
CA ARG A 105 10.94 6.72 8.61
C ARG A 105 12.12 6.45 7.68
N THR A 106 11.93 5.74 6.56
CA THR A 106 12.98 5.53 5.55
C THR A 106 13.58 6.84 5.06
N TRP A 107 12.77 7.90 4.91
CA TRP A 107 13.28 9.24 4.64
C TRP A 107 13.76 9.96 5.91
N HIS A 108 12.94 9.95 6.97
CA HIS A 108 13.11 10.86 8.10
C HIS A 108 14.20 10.40 9.10
N GLU A 109 14.33 9.10 9.30
CA GLU A 109 15.13 8.49 10.37
C GLU A 109 16.18 7.50 9.86
N SER A 110 16.27 7.23 8.55
CA SER A 110 17.22 6.26 8.00
C SER A 110 18.65 6.53 8.50
N PRO A 111 19.35 5.53 9.01
CA PRO A 111 20.69 5.69 9.57
C PRO A 111 21.69 6.31 8.60
N ASN A 112 21.56 6.04 7.31
CA ASN A 112 22.45 6.55 6.28
C ASN A 112 21.95 7.81 5.56
N ARG A 113 20.70 8.26 5.82
CA ARG A 113 20.09 9.49 5.26
C ARG A 113 20.26 9.64 3.75
N ALA A 114 20.25 8.56 3.01
CA ALA A 114 20.57 8.53 1.58
C ALA A 114 19.45 9.06 0.67
N THR A 115 18.31 9.46 1.22
CA THR A 115 17.15 9.90 0.44
C THR A 115 16.61 11.24 0.89
N THR A 116 15.87 11.92 0.00
CA THR A 116 15.13 13.15 0.27
C THR A 116 13.63 12.93 0.18
N HIS A 117 12.86 13.71 0.96
CA HIS A 117 11.40 13.54 1.03
C HIS A 117 10.74 13.61 -0.34
N GLY A 118 9.97 12.57 -0.67
CA GLY A 118 9.29 12.42 -1.94
C GLY A 118 10.22 12.19 -3.14
N TRP A 119 11.50 11.88 -2.94
CA TRP A 119 12.42 11.54 -4.03
C TRP A 119 12.30 10.07 -4.39
N THR A 120 11.25 9.76 -5.13
CA THR A 120 10.94 8.42 -5.64
C THR A 120 10.24 8.51 -7.00
N SER A 121 10.04 7.37 -7.63
CA SER A 121 9.31 7.22 -8.90
C SER A 121 8.74 5.81 -9.00
N TRP A 122 7.82 5.56 -9.91
CA TRP A 122 7.31 4.20 -10.10
C TRP A 122 8.39 3.14 -10.35
N PRO A 123 9.42 3.34 -11.18
CA PRO A 123 10.52 2.38 -11.30
C PRO A 123 11.21 2.08 -9.97
N ASP A 124 11.43 3.11 -9.12
CA ASP A 124 12.00 2.92 -7.78
C ASP A 124 11.06 2.09 -6.90
N GLN A 125 9.77 2.44 -6.90
CA GLN A 125 8.74 1.77 -6.10
C GLN A 125 8.52 0.32 -6.54
N PHE A 126 8.55 0.01 -7.84
CA PHE A 126 8.49 -1.38 -8.31
C PHE A 126 9.70 -2.19 -7.87
N LYS A 127 10.89 -1.59 -7.90
CA LYS A 127 12.11 -2.24 -7.39
C LYS A 127 11.96 -2.54 -5.89
N ASP A 128 11.47 -1.58 -5.10
CA ASP A 128 11.27 -1.74 -3.65
C ASP A 128 10.25 -2.85 -3.34
N VAL A 129 9.11 -2.85 -4.04
CA VAL A 129 8.07 -3.90 -3.90
C VAL A 129 8.64 -5.27 -4.29
N SER A 130 9.40 -5.35 -5.40
CA SER A 130 10.04 -6.59 -5.83
C SER A 130 11.01 -7.11 -4.77
N CYS A 131 11.86 -6.25 -4.21
CA CYS A 131 12.79 -6.62 -3.15
C CYS A 131 12.05 -7.08 -1.88
N MET A 132 10.98 -6.37 -1.49
CA MET A 132 10.18 -6.75 -0.31
C MET A 132 9.46 -8.08 -0.49
N LEU A 133 8.92 -8.36 -1.68
CA LEU A 133 8.31 -9.66 -1.99
C LEU A 133 9.34 -10.80 -1.94
N ARG A 134 10.53 -10.61 -2.53
CA ARG A 134 11.63 -11.59 -2.49
C ARG A 134 12.10 -11.84 -1.05
N LEU A 135 12.31 -10.78 -0.27
CA LEU A 135 12.72 -10.87 1.15
C LEU A 135 11.68 -11.63 1.96
N THR A 136 10.41 -11.24 1.85
CA THR A 136 9.32 -11.91 2.58
C THR A 136 9.21 -13.37 2.18
N ARG A 137 9.26 -13.69 0.88
CA ARG A 137 9.24 -15.08 0.40
C ARG A 137 10.40 -15.90 0.95
N ALA A 138 11.62 -15.38 0.88
CA ALA A 138 12.82 -16.07 1.38
C ALA A 138 12.71 -16.38 2.89
N ARG A 139 12.26 -15.43 3.70
CA ARG A 139 12.07 -15.63 5.15
C ARG A 139 10.97 -16.65 5.47
N LEU A 140 9.88 -16.64 4.71
CA LEU A 140 8.81 -17.63 4.88
C LEU A 140 9.29 -19.03 4.51
N ASP A 141 10.02 -19.16 3.40
CA ASP A 141 10.55 -20.45 2.94
C ASP A 141 11.60 -21.02 3.88
N GLU A 142 12.50 -20.17 4.40
CA GLU A 142 13.52 -20.56 5.38
C GLU A 142 12.90 -21.07 6.68
N ARG A 143 11.86 -20.36 7.17
CA ARG A 143 11.29 -20.68 8.49
C ARG A 143 10.25 -21.80 8.45
N TRP A 144 9.42 -21.86 7.40
CA TRP A 144 8.23 -22.70 7.35
C TRP A 144 8.23 -23.73 6.22
N GLY A 145 9.26 -23.70 5.37
CA GLY A 145 9.36 -24.57 4.21
C GLY A 145 8.89 -23.90 2.92
N LYS A 146 9.49 -24.31 1.82
CA LYS A 146 9.30 -23.71 0.51
C LYS A 146 7.84 -23.73 0.07
N ASP A 147 7.32 -22.56 -0.33
CA ASP A 147 5.97 -22.35 -0.89
C ASP A 147 4.80 -22.78 -0.01
N THR A 148 5.04 -23.05 1.29
CA THR A 148 3.98 -23.49 2.22
C THR A 148 3.00 -22.39 2.60
N VAL A 149 3.47 -21.13 2.64
CA VAL A 149 2.67 -19.96 3.02
C VAL A 149 2.38 -19.11 1.79
N PRO A 150 1.12 -18.96 1.36
CA PRO A 150 0.77 -18.11 0.24
C PRO A 150 1.04 -16.63 0.55
N LEU A 151 1.56 -15.90 -0.46
CA LEU A 151 1.95 -14.51 -0.33
C LEU A 151 1.01 -13.61 -1.13
N TYR A 152 0.51 -12.54 -0.52
CA TYR A 152 -0.39 -11.57 -1.13
C TYR A 152 0.28 -10.19 -1.19
N LEU A 153 -0.12 -9.36 -2.17
CA LEU A 153 0.32 -7.96 -2.26
C LEU A 153 -0.89 -7.05 -2.02
N MET A 154 -0.78 -6.16 -1.04
CA MET A 154 -1.84 -5.23 -0.64
C MET A 154 -1.32 -3.79 -0.71
N GLY A 155 -2.09 -2.88 -1.32
CA GLY A 155 -1.70 -1.48 -1.39
C GLY A 155 -2.86 -0.53 -1.11
N HIS A 156 -2.55 0.59 -0.43
CA HIS A 156 -3.49 1.66 -0.14
C HIS A 156 -3.18 2.90 -1.01
N SER A 157 -4.19 3.54 -1.57
CA SER A 157 -4.08 4.80 -2.30
C SER A 157 -3.02 4.73 -3.43
N MET A 158 -1.93 5.51 -3.33
CA MET A 158 -0.77 5.41 -4.23
C MET A 158 -0.21 3.99 -4.25
N GLY A 159 -0.08 3.33 -3.08
CA GLY A 159 0.33 1.94 -2.97
C GLY A 159 -0.63 0.98 -3.70
N GLY A 160 -1.93 1.27 -3.69
CA GLY A 160 -2.94 0.54 -4.48
C GLY A 160 -2.74 0.73 -5.99
N GLY A 161 -2.43 1.95 -6.43
CA GLY A 161 -2.05 2.24 -7.81
C GLY A 161 -0.75 1.52 -8.23
N ILE A 162 0.27 1.51 -7.35
CA ILE A 162 1.52 0.76 -7.55
C ILE A 162 1.22 -0.74 -7.66
N THR A 163 0.41 -1.30 -6.77
CA THR A 163 0.01 -2.72 -6.79
C THR A 163 -0.71 -3.07 -8.10
N ALA A 164 -1.64 -2.25 -8.55
CA ALA A 164 -2.31 -2.47 -9.83
C ALA A 164 -1.33 -2.40 -11.02
N ALA A 165 -0.47 -1.39 -11.05
CA ALA A 165 0.56 -1.22 -12.08
C ALA A 165 1.57 -2.36 -12.08
N PHE A 166 1.91 -2.90 -10.91
CA PHE A 166 2.85 -4.01 -10.75
C PHE A 166 2.47 -5.22 -11.61
N PHE A 167 1.18 -5.51 -11.72
CA PHE A 167 0.68 -6.63 -12.50
C PHE A 167 0.28 -6.29 -13.94
N THR A 168 0.10 -5.01 -14.26
CA THR A 168 -0.45 -4.60 -15.57
C THR A 168 0.57 -3.93 -16.49
N ARG A 169 1.82 -3.72 -16.03
CA ARG A 169 2.86 -3.15 -16.88
C ARG A 169 3.27 -4.09 -18.01
N ASP A 170 3.86 -3.50 -19.04
CA ASP A 170 4.48 -4.22 -20.13
C ASP A 170 5.50 -5.24 -19.60
N PRO A 171 5.48 -6.52 -20.03
CA PRO A 171 6.42 -7.55 -19.59
C PRO A 171 7.89 -7.19 -19.82
N ALA A 172 8.20 -6.33 -20.80
CA ALA A 172 9.56 -5.84 -21.04
C ALA A 172 10.01 -4.76 -20.04
N SER A 173 9.12 -4.33 -19.12
CA SER A 173 9.40 -3.31 -18.10
C SER A 173 9.38 -3.92 -16.70
N PRO A 174 10.18 -3.42 -15.73
CA PRO A 174 10.04 -3.84 -14.33
C PRO A 174 8.61 -3.71 -13.82
N PRO A 175 8.14 -4.58 -12.93
CA PRO A 175 8.88 -5.67 -12.28
C PRO A 175 9.04 -6.92 -13.16
N GLU A 176 10.04 -7.73 -12.81
CA GLU A 176 10.33 -9.00 -13.47
C GLU A 176 9.16 -9.99 -13.30
N GLU A 177 8.86 -10.78 -14.33
CA GLU A 177 7.71 -11.69 -14.34
C GLU A 177 7.77 -12.74 -13.21
N GLU A 178 8.97 -13.25 -12.89
CA GLU A 178 9.19 -14.21 -11.80
C GLU A 178 8.80 -13.67 -10.41
N VAL A 179 8.92 -12.36 -10.18
CA VAL A 179 8.48 -11.76 -8.90
C VAL A 179 6.96 -11.70 -8.83
N LYS A 180 6.28 -11.43 -9.94
CA LYS A 180 4.82 -11.45 -10.00
C LYS A 180 4.27 -12.84 -9.64
N GLN A 181 4.97 -13.90 -10.03
CA GLN A 181 4.60 -15.29 -9.73
C GLN A 181 4.70 -15.66 -8.24
N LEU A 182 5.45 -14.89 -7.44
CA LEU A 182 5.49 -15.08 -5.99
C LEU A 182 4.15 -14.77 -5.31
N VAL A 183 3.28 -14.00 -5.99
CA VAL A 183 2.06 -13.44 -5.42
C VAL A 183 0.84 -14.29 -5.77
N SER A 184 0.10 -14.64 -4.74
CA SER A 184 -1.08 -15.52 -4.80
C SER A 184 -2.40 -14.76 -5.00
N GLY A 185 -2.40 -13.45 -4.80
CA GLY A 185 -3.55 -12.57 -4.96
C GLY A 185 -3.20 -11.13 -4.60
N ALA A 186 -4.02 -10.18 -5.03
CA ALA A 186 -3.80 -8.77 -4.80
C ALA A 186 -5.00 -8.07 -4.15
N ILE A 187 -4.72 -7.05 -3.33
CA ILE A 187 -5.74 -6.24 -2.64
C ILE A 187 -5.45 -4.77 -2.92
N LEU A 188 -6.44 -4.05 -3.42
CA LEU A 188 -6.39 -2.62 -3.66
C LEU A 188 -7.35 -1.90 -2.72
N MET A 189 -6.83 -1.04 -1.85
CA MET A 189 -7.61 -0.21 -0.94
C MET A 189 -7.61 1.22 -1.46
N SER A 190 -8.77 1.77 -1.82
CA SER A 190 -8.94 3.13 -2.37
C SER A 190 -7.85 3.48 -3.40
N PRO A 191 -7.59 2.64 -4.44
CA PRO A 191 -6.38 2.73 -5.27
C PRO A 191 -6.33 4.03 -6.08
N TRP A 192 -5.14 4.61 -6.18
CA TRP A 192 -4.89 5.73 -7.09
C TRP A 192 -4.86 5.24 -8.55
N LEU A 193 -6.04 5.06 -9.11
CA LEU A 193 -6.25 4.83 -10.55
C LEU A 193 -6.53 6.12 -11.29
N ASP A 194 -7.20 7.07 -10.61
CA ASP A 194 -7.36 8.47 -10.98
C ASP A 194 -7.75 9.26 -9.72
N ILE A 195 -7.59 10.57 -9.74
CA ILE A 195 -7.90 11.45 -8.61
C ILE A 195 -8.87 12.55 -9.01
N HIS A 196 -9.53 13.12 -8.00
CA HIS A 196 -10.32 14.34 -8.15
C HIS A 196 -9.38 15.55 -8.24
N PHE A 197 -8.84 15.79 -9.43
CA PHE A 197 -7.90 16.88 -9.68
C PHE A 197 -8.54 18.01 -10.48
N PRO A 198 -8.30 19.29 -10.16
CA PRO A 198 -8.96 20.42 -10.81
C PRO A 198 -8.55 20.62 -12.28
N ILE A 199 -7.44 20.02 -12.70
CA ILE A 199 -6.93 20.10 -14.08
C ILE A 199 -7.06 18.73 -14.73
N PRO A 200 -7.69 18.59 -15.91
CA PRO A 200 -7.76 17.33 -16.63
C PRO A 200 -6.36 16.73 -16.85
N THR A 201 -6.19 15.45 -16.57
CA THR A 201 -4.92 14.72 -16.68
C THR A 201 -4.31 14.84 -18.07
N ALA A 202 -5.14 14.90 -19.12
CA ALA A 202 -4.71 15.12 -20.51
C ALA A 202 -3.92 16.43 -20.71
N VAL A 203 -4.19 17.46 -19.90
CA VAL A 203 -3.46 18.74 -19.92
C VAL A 203 -2.33 18.74 -18.88
N GLY A 204 -2.61 18.24 -17.69
CA GLY A 204 -1.67 18.26 -16.57
C GLY A 204 -0.43 17.40 -16.80
N ILE A 205 -0.56 16.23 -17.44
CA ILE A 205 0.56 15.31 -17.68
C ILE A 205 1.63 15.90 -18.61
N PRO A 206 1.31 16.45 -19.79
CA PRO A 206 2.30 17.09 -20.65
C PRO A 206 3.02 18.25 -19.96
N VAL A 207 2.29 19.08 -19.19
CA VAL A 207 2.87 20.17 -18.41
C VAL A 207 3.83 19.63 -17.37
N MET A 208 3.42 18.63 -16.60
CA MET A 208 4.26 17.99 -15.58
C MET A 208 5.52 17.36 -16.20
N ARG A 209 5.40 16.69 -17.34
CA ARG A 209 6.55 16.13 -18.08
C ARG A 209 7.54 17.21 -18.42
N SER A 210 7.06 18.37 -18.89
CA SER A 210 7.90 19.53 -19.21
C SER A 210 8.57 20.09 -17.95
N VAL A 211 7.82 20.25 -16.86
CA VAL A 211 8.35 20.69 -15.56
C VAL A 211 9.45 19.75 -15.08
N LEU A 212 9.21 18.44 -15.09
CA LEU A 212 10.20 17.46 -14.64
C LEU A 212 11.46 17.40 -15.53
N ARG A 213 11.32 17.69 -16.83
CA ARG A 213 12.46 17.75 -17.75
C ARG A 213 13.41 18.91 -17.40
N TRP A 214 12.87 20.06 -17.03
CA TRP A 214 13.65 21.27 -16.78
C TRP A 214 13.96 21.49 -15.29
N PHE A 215 13.12 21.00 -14.41
CA PHE A 215 13.17 21.20 -12.96
C PHE A 215 12.95 19.88 -12.19
N PRO A 216 13.84 18.88 -12.33
CA PRO A 216 13.61 17.54 -11.75
C PRO A 216 13.58 17.55 -10.21
N THR A 217 14.12 18.58 -9.57
CA THR A 217 14.24 18.70 -8.11
C THR A 217 13.15 19.57 -7.48
N ILE A 218 12.16 20.04 -8.26
CA ILE A 218 11.12 20.91 -7.72
C ILE A 218 10.28 20.18 -6.66
N LYS A 219 10.04 20.86 -5.54
CA LYS A 219 9.16 20.42 -4.46
C LYS A 219 7.94 21.31 -4.37
N LEU A 220 6.78 20.71 -4.19
CA LEU A 220 5.51 21.42 -4.04
C LEU A 220 4.69 20.79 -2.91
N PRO A 221 3.78 21.55 -2.27
CA PRO A 221 2.79 21.01 -1.34
C PRO A 221 1.64 20.37 -2.14
N LEU A 222 1.72 19.05 -2.37
CA LEU A 222 0.88 18.33 -3.32
C LEU A 222 0.06 17.22 -2.64
N GLY A 223 -0.53 17.52 -1.49
CA GLY A 223 -1.40 16.57 -0.79
C GLY A 223 -2.88 16.89 -0.93
N PRO A 224 -3.76 15.89 -0.75
CA PRO A 224 -5.19 16.14 -0.64
C PRO A 224 -5.50 16.95 0.62
N PRO A 225 -6.62 17.71 0.65
CA PRO A 225 -7.10 18.32 1.88
C PRO A 225 -7.32 17.26 2.95
N SER A 226 -6.70 17.40 4.12
CA SER A 226 -6.76 16.39 5.19
C SER A 226 -8.19 16.03 5.62
N LYS A 227 -9.13 16.98 5.55
CA LYS A 227 -10.56 16.77 5.85
C LYS A 227 -11.26 15.78 4.91
N ASP A 228 -10.68 15.51 3.74
CA ASP A 228 -11.23 14.61 2.75
C ASP A 228 -10.62 13.19 2.85
N LEU A 229 -9.65 12.97 3.77
CA LEU A 229 -8.99 11.69 3.97
C LEU A 229 -9.88 10.70 4.74
N CYS A 230 -10.44 11.12 5.86
CA CYS A 230 -11.17 10.25 6.78
C CYS A 230 -12.26 11.05 7.52
N ARG A 231 -13.31 10.37 7.99
CA ARG A 231 -14.32 10.96 8.88
C ARG A 231 -13.86 11.01 10.34
N GLU A 232 -12.82 10.25 10.72
CA GLU A 232 -12.23 10.28 12.04
C GLU A 232 -11.35 11.52 12.22
N SER A 233 -11.80 12.45 13.07
CA SER A 233 -11.14 13.76 13.26
C SER A 233 -9.71 13.67 13.76
N ALA A 234 -9.41 12.68 14.59
CA ALA A 234 -8.08 12.49 15.15
C ALA A 234 -7.08 12.00 14.08
N VAL A 235 -7.52 11.16 13.15
CA VAL A 235 -6.74 10.74 11.96
C VAL A 235 -6.43 11.93 11.06
N VAL A 236 -7.44 12.80 10.83
CA VAL A 236 -7.28 14.05 10.06
C VAL A 236 -6.27 14.98 10.73
N GLN A 237 -6.30 15.09 12.07
CA GLN A 237 -5.36 15.93 12.81
C GLN A 237 -3.94 15.37 12.76
N ASP A 238 -3.76 14.06 12.95
CA ASP A 238 -2.45 13.41 12.82
C ASP A 238 -1.83 13.68 11.45
N ALA A 239 -2.56 13.47 10.38
CA ALA A 239 -2.10 13.74 9.01
C ALA A 239 -1.65 15.20 8.78
N ARG A 240 -2.12 16.17 9.60
CA ARG A 240 -1.71 17.58 9.51
C ARG A 240 -0.41 17.87 10.21
N VAL A 241 -0.15 17.23 11.34
CA VAL A 241 0.95 17.60 12.25
C VAL A 241 2.11 16.61 12.26
N ASN A 242 1.88 15.40 11.78
CA ASN A 242 2.90 14.36 11.79
C ASN A 242 3.96 14.61 10.69
N PRO A 243 5.24 14.76 11.04
CA PRO A 243 6.30 15.03 10.06
C PRO A 243 6.47 13.90 9.05
N LEU A 244 6.09 12.65 9.41
CA LEU A 244 6.16 11.49 8.51
C LEU A 244 5.11 11.53 7.40
N SER A 245 4.02 12.32 7.58
CA SER A 245 2.91 12.50 6.62
C SER A 245 3.02 13.81 5.82
N SER A 246 4.21 14.40 5.70
CA SER A 246 4.38 15.66 4.99
C SER A 246 4.05 15.55 3.51
N CYS A 247 3.16 16.40 3.02
CA CYS A 247 2.79 16.50 1.61
C CYS A 247 3.71 17.41 0.77
N TYR A 248 4.79 17.95 1.36
CA TYR A 248 5.76 18.78 0.66
C TYR A 248 6.82 17.92 -0.02
N VAL A 249 6.54 17.44 -1.22
CA VAL A 249 7.29 16.39 -1.92
C VAL A 249 7.84 16.83 -3.27
N HIS A 250 8.79 16.05 -3.81
CA HIS A 250 9.21 16.19 -5.19
C HIS A 250 8.09 15.81 -6.16
N VAL A 251 7.88 16.63 -7.19
CA VAL A 251 6.88 16.40 -8.25
C VAL A 251 7.12 15.06 -8.98
N ARG A 252 8.37 14.58 -8.98
CA ARG A 252 8.79 13.32 -9.59
C ARG A 252 7.95 12.12 -9.12
N CYS A 253 7.58 12.06 -7.82
CA CYS A 253 6.83 10.94 -7.28
C CYS A 253 5.39 10.84 -7.80
N LEU A 254 4.84 11.94 -8.33
CA LEU A 254 3.46 12.00 -8.82
C LEU A 254 3.33 11.62 -10.30
N TYR A 255 4.41 11.71 -11.07
CA TYR A 255 4.34 11.47 -12.51
C TYR A 255 3.84 10.05 -12.85
N GLY A 256 4.37 9.05 -12.16
CA GLY A 256 3.95 7.65 -12.34
C GLY A 256 2.45 7.44 -12.06
N PRO A 257 1.97 7.73 -10.85
CA PRO A 257 0.55 7.56 -10.50
C PRO A 257 -0.40 8.37 -11.41
N LEU A 258 -0.09 9.64 -11.68
CA LEU A 258 -0.95 10.51 -12.50
C LEU A 258 -1.02 10.08 -13.98
N SER A 259 0.06 9.55 -14.53
CA SER A 259 0.07 9.09 -15.92
C SER A 259 -0.37 7.63 -16.06
N GLY A 260 0.11 6.76 -15.17
CA GLY A 260 -0.11 5.32 -15.27
C GLY A 260 -1.42 4.85 -14.67
N GLY A 261 -1.95 5.50 -13.64
CA GLY A 261 -3.23 5.14 -13.04
C GLY A 261 -4.38 5.15 -14.05
N PRO A 262 -4.65 6.26 -14.76
CA PRO A 262 -5.66 6.30 -15.83
C PRO A 262 -5.38 5.31 -16.95
N GLN A 263 -4.11 5.07 -17.29
CA GLN A 263 -3.71 4.11 -18.32
C GLN A 263 -4.06 2.67 -17.93
N ILE A 264 -3.95 2.30 -16.65
CA ILE A 264 -4.38 0.99 -16.16
C ILE A 264 -5.85 0.76 -16.46
N VAL A 265 -6.71 1.75 -16.17
CA VAL A 265 -8.15 1.65 -16.37
C VAL A 265 -8.51 1.68 -17.86
N ALA A 266 -7.81 2.46 -18.67
CA ALA A 266 -8.10 2.60 -20.09
C ALA A 266 -7.68 1.38 -20.91
N GLU A 267 -6.52 0.79 -20.60
CA GLU A 267 -5.90 -0.19 -21.49
C GLU A 267 -5.16 -1.32 -20.78
N ASP A 268 -4.28 -0.99 -19.80
CA ASP A 268 -3.31 -1.93 -19.25
C ASP A 268 -3.97 -3.06 -18.43
N TYR A 269 -5.22 -2.88 -17.98
CA TYR A 269 -6.02 -3.93 -17.31
C TYR A 269 -6.04 -5.25 -18.09
N ARG A 270 -5.89 -5.22 -19.42
CA ARG A 270 -5.86 -6.41 -20.27
C ARG A 270 -4.70 -7.34 -19.95
N ARG A 271 -3.62 -6.79 -19.35
CA ARG A 271 -2.42 -7.55 -18.91
C ARG A 271 -2.58 -8.14 -17.52
N TRP A 272 -3.70 -7.89 -16.81
CA TRP A 272 -3.93 -8.50 -15.51
C TRP A 272 -3.80 -10.03 -15.61
N PRO A 273 -2.96 -10.69 -14.76
CA PRO A 273 -2.73 -12.14 -14.85
C PRO A 273 -4.02 -12.93 -14.69
N GLU A 274 -4.23 -13.93 -15.54
CA GLU A 274 -5.50 -14.68 -15.61
C GLU A 274 -5.90 -15.33 -14.29
N ARG A 275 -4.92 -15.88 -13.59
CA ARG A 275 -5.12 -16.66 -12.37
C ARG A 275 -4.91 -15.88 -11.07
N LEU A 276 -4.61 -14.59 -11.17
CA LEU A 276 -4.37 -13.75 -9.99
C LEU A 276 -5.69 -13.17 -9.49
N PRO A 277 -6.23 -13.64 -8.36
CA PRO A 277 -7.44 -13.07 -7.78
C PRO A 277 -7.18 -11.65 -7.27
N LEU A 278 -8.19 -10.80 -7.39
CA LEU A 278 -8.15 -9.40 -7.00
C LEU A 278 -9.33 -9.03 -6.11
N LEU A 279 -9.02 -8.37 -4.99
CA LEU A 279 -10.00 -7.62 -4.20
C LEU A 279 -9.77 -6.12 -4.40
N ILE A 280 -10.84 -5.38 -4.69
CA ILE A 280 -10.86 -3.92 -4.69
C ILE A 280 -11.82 -3.47 -3.57
N CYS A 281 -11.32 -2.69 -2.61
CA CYS A 281 -12.12 -2.06 -1.55
C CYS A 281 -12.07 -0.55 -1.74
N HIS A 282 -13.24 0.12 -1.81
CA HIS A 282 -13.28 1.56 -2.03
C HIS A 282 -14.48 2.22 -1.38
N GLY A 283 -14.28 3.36 -0.72
CA GLY A 283 -15.34 4.19 -0.15
C GLY A 283 -16.06 4.99 -1.24
N THR A 284 -17.40 4.98 -1.26
CA THR A 284 -18.16 5.76 -2.25
C THR A 284 -18.15 7.27 -1.97
N GLY A 285 -17.77 7.67 -0.75
CA GLY A 285 -17.58 9.07 -0.37
C GLY A 285 -16.14 9.58 -0.52
N ASP A 286 -15.25 8.80 -1.14
CA ASP A 286 -13.86 9.18 -1.39
C ASP A 286 -13.79 10.42 -2.30
N LYS A 287 -13.14 11.48 -1.81
CA LYS A 287 -12.94 12.75 -2.52
C LYS A 287 -11.50 12.94 -3.00
N VAL A 288 -10.63 11.95 -2.75
CA VAL A 288 -9.23 11.94 -3.14
C VAL A 288 -9.06 11.12 -4.41
N THR A 289 -9.30 9.81 -4.33
CA THR A 289 -9.27 8.90 -5.48
C THR A 289 -10.68 8.59 -5.99
N ARG A 290 -10.77 8.27 -7.26
CA ARG A 290 -12.06 8.12 -7.94
C ARG A 290 -12.60 6.70 -7.82
N TRP A 291 -13.67 6.53 -7.05
CA TRP A 291 -14.39 5.26 -6.93
C TRP A 291 -14.87 4.71 -8.28
N ASP A 292 -15.33 5.58 -9.18
CA ASP A 292 -15.80 5.15 -10.52
C ASP A 292 -14.68 4.52 -11.36
N CYS A 293 -13.41 4.88 -11.12
CA CYS A 293 -12.27 4.22 -11.76
C CYS A 293 -12.03 2.80 -11.21
N SER A 294 -12.22 2.58 -9.92
CA SER A 294 -12.23 1.23 -9.33
C SER A 294 -13.36 0.37 -9.89
N LYS A 295 -14.55 0.95 -10.02
CA LYS A 295 -15.70 0.27 -10.65
C LYS A 295 -15.42 -0.10 -12.10
N LYS A 296 -14.85 0.81 -12.89
CA LYS A 296 -14.46 0.55 -14.29
C LYS A 296 -13.42 -0.56 -14.40
N LEU A 297 -12.37 -0.53 -13.54
CA LEU A 297 -11.37 -1.59 -13.51
C LEU A 297 -12.01 -2.95 -13.20
N TYR A 298 -12.90 -2.99 -12.20
CA TYR A 298 -13.67 -4.19 -11.87
C TYR A 298 -14.48 -4.69 -13.08
N ASP A 299 -15.25 -3.81 -13.75
CA ASP A 299 -16.10 -4.20 -14.87
C ASP A 299 -15.27 -4.74 -16.05
N HIS A 300 -14.14 -4.10 -16.35
CA HIS A 300 -13.22 -4.54 -17.39
C HIS A 300 -12.64 -5.92 -17.09
N LEU A 301 -12.15 -6.14 -15.87
CA LEU A 301 -11.56 -7.41 -15.47
C LEU A 301 -12.63 -8.52 -15.42
N LYS A 302 -13.83 -8.20 -14.94
CA LYS A 302 -14.97 -9.12 -14.95
C LYS A 302 -15.35 -9.52 -16.37
N GLY A 303 -15.36 -8.55 -17.30
CA GLY A 303 -15.61 -8.78 -18.72
C GLY A 303 -14.56 -9.66 -19.41
N LEU A 304 -13.34 -9.71 -18.86
CA LEU A 304 -12.28 -10.64 -19.30
C LEU A 304 -12.34 -12.00 -18.58
N GLY A 305 -13.34 -12.26 -17.75
CA GLY A 305 -13.44 -13.51 -16.96
C GLY A 305 -12.41 -13.62 -15.84
N ARG A 306 -11.80 -12.51 -15.38
CA ARG A 306 -10.82 -12.52 -14.27
C ARG A 306 -11.53 -12.71 -12.94
N SER A 307 -10.82 -13.36 -11.99
CA SER A 307 -11.29 -13.48 -10.60
C SER A 307 -11.12 -12.14 -9.89
N VAL A 308 -12.17 -11.34 -9.87
CA VAL A 308 -12.17 -10.01 -9.25
C VAL A 308 -13.42 -9.79 -8.41
N GLN A 309 -13.23 -9.17 -7.25
CA GLN A 309 -14.29 -8.73 -6.34
C GLN A 309 -14.14 -7.22 -6.09
N LEU A 310 -15.24 -6.49 -6.14
CA LEU A 310 -15.32 -5.10 -5.70
C LEU A 310 -16.24 -5.01 -4.49
N VAL A 311 -15.73 -4.45 -3.39
CA VAL A 311 -16.51 -4.10 -2.21
C VAL A 311 -16.55 -2.58 -2.11
N SER A 312 -17.76 -2.02 -2.25
CA SER A 312 -18.00 -0.58 -2.16
C SER A 312 -18.59 -0.24 -0.79
N PHE A 313 -17.87 0.58 -0.03
CA PHE A 313 -18.28 1.01 1.31
C PHE A 313 -19.04 2.34 1.20
N THR A 314 -20.35 2.30 1.41
CA THR A 314 -21.21 3.46 1.23
C THR A 314 -20.87 4.58 2.22
N GLY A 315 -20.52 5.76 1.69
CA GLY A 315 -20.23 6.95 2.47
C GLY A 315 -18.84 6.98 3.13
N PHE A 316 -18.02 5.91 3.03
CA PHE A 316 -16.65 5.92 3.54
C PHE A 316 -15.78 6.86 2.70
N TYR A 317 -14.81 7.49 3.35
CA TYR A 317 -13.85 8.38 2.72
C TYR A 317 -12.62 7.61 2.23
N HIS A 318 -11.54 8.34 1.92
CA HIS A 318 -10.34 7.79 1.27
C HIS A 318 -9.61 6.76 2.13
N GLU A 319 -9.41 7.07 3.40
CA GLU A 319 -8.71 6.21 4.36
C GLU A 319 -9.71 5.30 5.10
N ALA A 320 -10.44 4.49 4.34
CA ALA A 320 -11.54 3.66 4.82
C ALA A 320 -11.16 2.73 5.99
N ILE A 321 -9.90 2.31 6.09
CA ILE A 321 -9.39 1.47 7.18
C ILE A 321 -9.26 2.22 8.51
N PHE A 322 -9.36 3.56 8.50
CA PHE A 322 -9.30 4.40 9.70
C PHE A 322 -10.65 5.06 10.03
N GLU A 323 -11.71 4.70 9.33
CA GLU A 323 -13.03 5.26 9.56
C GLU A 323 -13.53 5.05 11.00
N PRO A 324 -14.41 5.92 11.55
CA PRO A 324 -14.81 5.86 12.93
C PRO A 324 -15.64 4.62 13.28
N GLY A 325 -15.61 4.24 14.56
CA GLY A 325 -16.47 3.20 15.13
C GLY A 325 -16.29 1.83 14.50
N GLU A 326 -17.39 1.15 14.18
CA GLU A 326 -17.43 -0.16 13.59
C GLU A 326 -17.05 -0.17 12.09
N ASP A 327 -17.04 0.98 11.44
CA ASP A 327 -16.74 1.09 10.01
C ASP A 327 -15.33 0.60 9.69
N LYS A 328 -14.31 0.97 10.49
CA LYS A 328 -12.94 0.45 10.32
C LYS A 328 -12.85 -1.06 10.55
N VAL A 329 -13.65 -1.58 11.50
CA VAL A 329 -13.69 -3.02 11.79
C VAL A 329 -14.24 -3.78 10.58
N LEU A 330 -15.38 -3.32 10.05
CA LEU A 330 -15.99 -3.89 8.86
C LEU A 330 -15.02 -3.89 7.66
N PHE A 331 -14.31 -2.77 7.45
CA PHE A 331 -13.33 -2.67 6.37
C PHE A 331 -12.18 -3.66 6.55
N ALA A 332 -11.57 -3.70 7.73
CA ALA A 332 -10.45 -4.58 8.03
C ALA A 332 -10.84 -6.07 7.98
N GLN A 333 -12.01 -6.44 8.51
CA GLN A 333 -12.55 -7.80 8.42
C GLN A 333 -12.76 -8.22 6.96
N THR A 334 -13.27 -7.33 6.10
CA THR A 334 -13.42 -7.62 4.67
C THR A 334 -12.11 -8.03 4.01
N LEU A 335 -11.00 -7.38 4.36
CA LEU A 335 -9.68 -7.73 3.84
C LEU A 335 -9.24 -9.11 4.31
N VAL A 336 -9.35 -9.37 5.60
CA VAL A 336 -8.94 -10.64 6.23
C VAL A 336 -9.78 -11.80 5.72
N ASP A 337 -11.11 -11.66 5.70
CA ASP A 337 -12.03 -12.68 5.22
C ASP A 337 -11.78 -13.06 3.76
N TRP A 338 -11.41 -12.05 2.93
CA TRP A 338 -11.04 -12.34 1.55
C TRP A 338 -9.76 -13.17 1.46
N VAL A 339 -8.71 -12.84 2.24
CA VAL A 339 -7.46 -13.62 2.26
C VAL A 339 -7.75 -15.06 2.71
N GLU A 340 -8.53 -15.27 3.78
CA GLU A 340 -8.89 -16.60 4.27
C GLU A 340 -9.62 -17.42 3.19
N LYS A 341 -10.60 -16.83 2.51
CA LYS A 341 -11.30 -17.49 1.38
C LYS A 341 -10.35 -17.90 0.26
N GLN A 342 -9.33 -17.07 -0.05
CA GLN A 342 -8.33 -17.45 -1.05
C GLN A 342 -7.45 -18.62 -0.56
N VAL A 343 -7.10 -18.66 0.71
CA VAL A 343 -6.33 -19.77 1.31
C VAL A 343 -7.14 -21.07 1.27
N GLU A 344 -8.40 -21.03 1.67
CA GLU A 344 -9.31 -22.17 1.63
C GLU A 344 -9.50 -22.72 0.21
N ALA A 345 -9.68 -21.83 -0.78
CA ALA A 345 -9.84 -22.21 -2.18
C ALA A 345 -8.60 -22.88 -2.77
N ARG A 346 -7.40 -22.59 -2.27
CA ARG A 346 -6.15 -23.27 -2.70
C ARG A 346 -6.03 -24.69 -2.18
N GLY A 347 -6.61 -24.98 -1.02
CA GLY A 347 -6.65 -26.34 -0.43
C GLY A 347 -7.65 -27.28 -1.09
N GLN A 348 -8.54 -26.77 -1.96
CA GLN A 348 -9.52 -27.57 -2.66
C GLN A 348 -8.99 -28.06 -4.02
N PRO A 349 -9.25 -29.31 -4.44
CA PRO A 349 -8.96 -29.76 -5.79
C PRO A 349 -9.67 -28.85 -6.80
N LEU A 350 -8.98 -28.45 -7.87
CA LEU A 350 -9.59 -27.70 -8.95
C LEU A 350 -10.77 -28.50 -9.52
N PRO A 351 -11.96 -27.91 -9.73
CA PRO A 351 -13.07 -28.59 -10.40
C PRO A 351 -12.61 -29.07 -11.79
N PRO A 352 -13.04 -30.25 -12.23
CA PRO A 352 -12.67 -30.81 -13.52
C PRO A 352 -12.98 -29.81 -14.64
N ALA A 353 -12.13 -29.75 -15.65
CA ALA A 353 -12.17 -28.76 -16.75
C ALA A 353 -13.53 -28.68 -17.49
N ASN A 354 -14.37 -29.72 -17.37
CA ASN A 354 -15.68 -29.84 -18.03
C ASN A 354 -16.84 -29.12 -17.31
N GLU A 355 -16.66 -28.64 -16.08
CA GLU A 355 -17.71 -27.91 -15.35
C GLU A 355 -17.57 -26.38 -15.41
N ARG A 356 -16.66 -25.89 -16.21
CA ARG A 356 -16.56 -24.45 -16.49
C ARG A 356 -17.63 -24.09 -17.51
N SER A 357 -18.85 -23.89 -17.04
CA SER A 357 -19.93 -23.34 -17.87
C SER A 357 -19.47 -22.01 -18.46
N VAL A 358 -19.31 -21.99 -19.77
CA VAL A 358 -19.28 -20.76 -20.57
C VAL A 358 -20.69 -20.16 -20.46
N PRO A 359 -20.84 -18.92 -19.96
CA PRO A 359 -22.12 -18.23 -20.00
C PRO A 359 -22.46 -17.80 -21.40
#